data_c935a11c3cf5e13a64d3b87442e8edc2
#
_entry.id   c935a11c3cf5e13a64d3b87442e8edc2
#
_cell.length_a   1.000
_cell.length_b   1.000
_cell.length_c   1.000
_cell.angle_alpha   90.00
_cell.angle_beta   90.00
_cell.angle_gamma   90.00
#
_symmetry.space_group_name_H-M   'P 1'
#
loop_
_entity.id
_entity.type
_entity.pdbx_description
1 polymer ?
#
loop_
_entity_poly.entity_id
_entity_poly.type
_entity_poly.pdbx_seq_one_letter_code
_entity_poly.pdbx_strand_id
1 'polypeptide(L)'
;MSLLSKTRAVTAALLICCCLPATAGAAQTVVLHTSFSPNKLGASTTVGFSFTIANTGGGLPSPLTGLSLHLPAGIDYVTTTLGLSICQPAELVERGLTGCPPNSRIGYGSALVEVPFGQGSGHEIPNIEALMGPPHNGNIVVLFYANGQEPVYAQIVFQGELLPGSGSFGGSLETAIPLIPSVTNGPPVSILKVESTIGPSHLTYYKHVHGKKVAFHPRGVSVPLSCPRGGFPFSANFSFLDGTSTVATTVVPCPPPSRRR
;
A
#
# COMPACT_ATOMS: atom_id res chain seq x y z
N MET A 1 -83.90 25.55 25.79
CA MET A 1 -83.32 25.02 24.53
C MET A 1 -81.97 25.72 24.30
N SER A 2 -80.87 25.05 24.65
CA SER A 2 -79.53 25.61 24.62
C SER A 2 -78.71 24.75 23.66
N LEU A 3 -78.21 25.37 22.62
CA LEU A 3 -77.27 24.77 21.62
C LEU A 3 -75.83 25.01 22.04
N LEU A 4 -75.14 23.93 22.44
CA LEU A 4 -73.71 23.92 22.69
C LEU A 4 -72.95 23.80 21.35
N SER A 5 -72.22 24.81 21.03
CA SER A 5 -71.22 24.80 19.93
C SER A 5 -69.94 24.15 20.42
N LYS A 6 -69.50 23.03 19.79
CA LYS A 6 -68.23 22.38 20.02
C LYS A 6 -67.23 22.92 19.06
N THR A 7 -66.28 23.75 19.51
CA THR A 7 -65.07 24.17 18.79
C THR A 7 -64.02 23.07 18.88
N ARG A 8 -63.67 22.50 17.75
CA ARG A 8 -62.50 21.56 17.60
C ARG A 8 -61.27 22.37 17.37
N ALA A 9 -60.33 22.37 18.31
CA ALA A 9 -58.98 22.87 18.11
C ALA A 9 -58.16 21.85 17.32
N VAL A 10 -57.67 22.24 16.13
CA VAL A 10 -56.74 21.45 15.32
C VAL A 10 -55.36 21.92 15.68
N THR A 11 -54.60 21.08 16.40
CA THR A 11 -53.19 21.30 16.73
C THR A 11 -52.35 20.82 15.55
N ALA A 12 -51.80 21.76 14.77
CA ALA A 12 -50.83 21.48 13.71
C ALA A 12 -49.44 21.26 14.35
N ALA A 13 -48.98 20.01 14.40
CA ALA A 13 -47.61 19.69 14.80
C ALA A 13 -46.67 19.96 13.63
N LEU A 14 -45.88 21.03 13.75
CA LEU A 14 -44.80 21.36 12.81
C LEU A 14 -43.62 20.39 13.07
N LEU A 15 -43.43 19.38 12.20
CA LEU A 15 -42.21 18.56 12.16
C LEU A 15 -41.10 19.40 11.54
N ILE A 16 -40.23 19.97 12.38
CA ILE A 16 -38.96 20.56 11.95
C ILE A 16 -38.01 19.43 11.68
N CYS A 17 -37.87 19.05 10.39
CA CYS A 17 -36.86 18.13 9.92
C CYS A 17 -35.50 18.87 9.98
N CYS A 18 -34.72 18.65 11.05
CA CYS A 18 -33.32 19.13 11.14
C CYS A 18 -32.47 18.38 10.11
N CYS A 19 -32.36 18.92 8.89
CA CYS A 19 -31.32 18.57 7.95
C CYS A 19 -30.01 19.07 8.54
N LEU A 20 -29.29 18.22 9.31
CA LEU A 20 -27.89 18.46 9.63
C LEU A 20 -27.12 18.43 8.29
N PRO A 21 -26.41 19.49 7.94
CA PRO A 21 -25.50 19.42 6.80
C PRO A 21 -24.48 18.33 7.13
N ALA A 22 -24.47 17.24 6.34
CA ALA A 22 -23.34 16.33 6.34
C ALA A 22 -22.13 17.18 5.94
N THR A 23 -21.19 17.40 6.86
CA THR A 23 -19.89 17.96 6.54
C THR A 23 -19.26 16.97 5.56
N ALA A 24 -19.31 17.31 4.27
CA ALA A 24 -18.53 16.59 3.26
C ALA A 24 -17.07 16.74 3.67
N GLY A 25 -16.50 15.72 4.31
CA GLY A 25 -15.08 15.64 4.55
C GLY A 25 -14.38 15.81 3.21
N ALA A 26 -13.28 16.55 3.17
CA ALA A 26 -12.53 16.75 1.95
C ALA A 26 -12.10 15.38 1.40
N ALA A 27 -12.57 15.03 0.21
CA ALA A 27 -12.32 13.71 -0.38
C ALA A 27 -10.85 13.60 -0.77
N GLN A 28 -10.20 12.51 -0.37
CA GLN A 28 -8.85 12.18 -0.83
C GLN A 28 -8.92 11.62 -2.26
N THR A 29 -8.06 12.10 -3.15
CA THR A 29 -7.86 11.51 -4.48
C THR A 29 -6.56 10.74 -4.52
N VAL A 30 -6.56 9.59 -5.19
CA VAL A 30 -5.37 8.76 -5.34
C VAL A 30 -5.17 8.42 -6.81
N VAL A 31 -3.94 8.64 -7.30
CA VAL A 31 -3.49 8.19 -8.61
C VAL A 31 -2.56 7.00 -8.41
N LEU A 32 -2.92 5.86 -9.02
CA LEU A 32 -2.19 4.60 -8.91
C LEU A 32 -1.49 4.28 -10.23
N HIS A 33 -0.21 3.89 -10.17
CA HIS A 33 0.56 3.38 -11.29
C HIS A 33 1.22 2.05 -10.94
N THR A 34 1.19 1.12 -11.89
CA THR A 34 1.86 -0.18 -11.78
C THR A 34 2.57 -0.53 -13.08
N SER A 35 3.62 -1.35 -13.00
CA SER A 35 4.38 -1.78 -14.17
C SER A 35 5.04 -3.14 -13.95
N PHE A 36 5.34 -3.82 -15.05
CA PHE A 36 6.21 -5.00 -15.10
C PHE A 36 7.48 -4.68 -15.88
N SER A 37 8.65 -5.04 -15.33
CA SER A 37 9.94 -4.84 -15.99
C SER A 37 10.80 -6.11 -15.89
N PRO A 38 10.95 -6.89 -16.97
CA PRO A 38 10.29 -6.77 -18.30
C PRO A 38 8.82 -7.17 -18.25
N ASN A 39 8.00 -6.56 -19.11
CA ASN A 39 6.62 -6.98 -19.36
C ASN A 39 6.59 -8.06 -20.43
N LYS A 40 6.72 -9.34 -20.04
CA LYS A 40 6.73 -10.50 -20.92
C LYS A 40 6.05 -11.67 -20.24
N LEU A 41 5.07 -12.31 -20.90
CA LEU A 41 4.30 -13.43 -20.36
C LEU A 41 5.20 -14.56 -19.84
N GLY A 42 4.94 -15.03 -18.64
CA GLY A 42 5.66 -16.11 -17.98
C GLY A 42 7.12 -15.79 -17.61
N ALA A 43 7.58 -14.59 -17.89
CA ALA A 43 8.95 -14.20 -17.56
C ALA A 43 9.06 -13.68 -16.12
N SER A 44 10.23 -13.88 -15.53
CA SER A 44 10.63 -13.17 -14.31
C SER A 44 10.59 -11.67 -14.55
N THR A 45 10.06 -10.93 -13.58
CA THR A 45 9.84 -9.50 -13.68
C THR A 45 10.04 -8.80 -12.35
N THR A 46 10.24 -7.52 -12.42
CA THR A 46 10.15 -6.59 -11.31
C THR A 46 8.81 -5.86 -11.41
N VAL A 47 8.07 -5.80 -10.32
CA VAL A 47 6.81 -5.07 -10.23
C VAL A 47 7.09 -3.70 -9.66
N GLY A 48 6.85 -2.67 -10.45
CA GLY A 48 6.79 -1.29 -9.97
C GLY A 48 5.38 -0.96 -9.49
N PHE A 49 5.29 -0.28 -8.35
CA PHE A 49 4.05 0.18 -7.75
C PHE A 49 4.26 1.58 -7.19
N SER A 50 3.42 2.52 -7.60
CA SER A 50 3.46 3.87 -7.04
C SER A 50 2.07 4.48 -6.93
N PHE A 51 1.89 5.36 -5.94
CA PHE A 51 0.68 6.16 -5.83
C PHE A 51 0.99 7.57 -5.32
N THR A 52 0.10 8.50 -5.67
CA THR A 52 0.12 9.88 -5.17
C THR A 52 -1.23 10.17 -4.56
N ILE A 53 -1.23 10.79 -3.37
CA ILE A 53 -2.43 11.18 -2.64
C ILE A 53 -2.53 12.70 -2.63
N ALA A 54 -3.72 13.23 -2.92
CA ALA A 54 -4.02 14.65 -2.83
C ALA A 54 -5.40 14.87 -2.16
N ASN A 55 -5.54 15.98 -1.47
CA ASN A 55 -6.80 16.42 -0.89
C ASN A 55 -7.52 17.35 -1.88
N THR A 56 -8.74 16.99 -2.32
CA THR A 56 -9.52 17.79 -3.27
C THR A 56 -9.98 19.13 -2.70
N GLY A 57 -10.10 19.24 -1.39
CA GLY A 57 -10.43 20.48 -0.70
C GLY A 57 -9.25 21.43 -0.50
N GLY A 58 -8.04 21.05 -0.94
CA GLY A 58 -6.79 21.75 -0.66
C GLY A 58 -6.21 21.39 0.70
N GLY A 59 -4.95 21.77 0.93
CA GLY A 59 -4.20 21.41 2.14
C GLY A 59 -3.68 19.97 2.13
N LEU A 60 -3.26 19.49 3.30
CA LEU A 60 -2.69 18.17 3.45
C LEU A 60 -3.76 17.07 3.33
N PRO A 61 -3.44 15.95 2.68
CA PRO A 61 -4.32 14.78 2.73
C PRO A 61 -4.36 14.22 4.16
N SER A 62 -5.48 13.59 4.50
CA SER A 62 -5.61 12.85 5.75
C SER A 62 -4.57 11.73 5.81
N PRO A 63 -3.95 11.47 6.97
CA PRO A 63 -2.97 10.39 7.12
C PRO A 63 -3.53 9.03 6.69
N LEU A 64 -2.75 8.28 5.93
CA LEU A 64 -3.10 6.95 5.46
C LEU A 64 -2.99 5.95 6.62
N THR A 65 -4.05 5.17 6.86
CA THR A 65 -4.13 4.16 7.93
C THR A 65 -4.17 2.72 7.41
N GLY A 66 -4.49 2.53 6.13
CA GLY A 66 -4.56 1.20 5.55
C GLY A 66 -4.50 1.20 4.03
N LEU A 67 -3.97 0.11 3.50
CA LEU A 67 -3.86 -0.17 2.07
C LEU A 67 -4.21 -1.62 1.81
N SER A 68 -5.19 -1.85 0.92
CA SER A 68 -5.50 -3.16 0.34
C SER A 68 -5.18 -3.12 -1.14
N LEU A 69 -4.09 -3.77 -1.57
CA LEU A 69 -3.63 -3.79 -2.96
C LEU A 69 -3.99 -5.13 -3.60
N HIS A 70 -4.92 -5.12 -4.54
CA HIS A 70 -5.32 -6.28 -5.33
C HIS A 70 -4.42 -6.45 -6.56
N LEU A 71 -3.92 -7.65 -6.74
CA LEU A 71 -2.93 -8.04 -7.73
C LEU A 71 -3.58 -8.92 -8.81
N PRO A 72 -3.17 -8.83 -10.09
CA PRO A 72 -3.81 -9.57 -11.17
C PRO A 72 -3.73 -11.08 -10.98
N ALA A 73 -4.75 -11.80 -11.42
CA ALA A 73 -4.76 -13.26 -11.40
C ALA A 73 -3.59 -13.85 -12.21
N GLY A 74 -3.01 -14.93 -11.69
CA GLY A 74 -1.91 -15.65 -12.34
C GLY A 74 -0.53 -15.02 -12.18
N ILE A 75 -0.40 -13.92 -11.44
CA ILE A 75 0.92 -13.44 -11.00
C ILE A 75 1.51 -14.47 -10.03
N ASP A 76 2.77 -14.82 -10.21
CA ASP A 76 3.40 -15.89 -9.43
C ASP A 76 4.40 -15.31 -8.42
N TYR A 77 4.11 -15.51 -7.15
CA TYR A 77 5.00 -15.14 -6.03
C TYR A 77 5.56 -16.36 -5.31
N VAL A 78 4.97 -17.55 -5.51
CA VAL A 78 5.24 -18.73 -4.70
C VAL A 78 6.39 -19.53 -5.26
N THR A 79 6.49 -19.60 -6.58
CA THR A 79 7.51 -20.39 -7.29
C THR A 79 8.75 -19.59 -7.67
N THR A 80 8.82 -18.31 -7.27
CA THR A 80 9.97 -17.45 -7.50
C THR A 80 11.09 -17.75 -6.49
N THR A 81 12.27 -17.21 -6.75
CA THR A 81 13.40 -17.27 -5.80
C THR A 81 13.49 -16.01 -4.93
N LEU A 82 12.44 -15.18 -4.87
CA LEU A 82 12.38 -14.06 -3.95
C LEU A 82 12.07 -14.52 -2.54
N GLY A 83 12.70 -13.88 -1.56
CA GLY A 83 12.46 -14.18 -0.15
C GLY A 83 12.95 -15.56 0.24
N LEU A 84 14.18 -15.95 -0.14
CA LEU A 84 14.80 -17.21 0.25
C LEU A 84 15.11 -17.32 1.74
N SER A 85 15.07 -16.22 2.47
CA SER A 85 15.28 -16.13 3.90
C SER A 85 14.17 -15.28 4.52
N ILE A 86 13.92 -15.51 5.79
CA ILE A 86 12.92 -14.78 6.56
C ILE A 86 13.62 -13.84 7.52
N CYS A 87 13.17 -12.59 7.57
CA CYS A 87 13.55 -11.64 8.59
C CYS A 87 12.56 -11.71 9.76
N GLN A 88 13.04 -11.72 10.98
CA GLN A 88 12.21 -11.67 12.17
C GLN A 88 11.86 -10.20 12.48
N PRO A 89 10.58 -9.87 12.74
CA PRO A 89 10.17 -8.50 13.05
C PRO A 89 10.94 -7.87 14.22
N ALA A 90 11.20 -8.65 15.27
CA ALA A 90 11.96 -8.18 16.44
C ALA A 90 13.39 -7.76 16.08
N GLU A 91 14.09 -8.58 15.27
CA GLU A 91 15.44 -8.26 14.80
C GLU A 91 15.47 -7.02 13.90
N LEU A 92 14.42 -6.86 13.07
CA LEU A 92 14.28 -5.68 12.22
C LEU A 92 14.05 -4.40 13.04
N VAL A 93 13.24 -4.48 14.08
CA VAL A 93 12.98 -3.35 14.99
C VAL A 93 14.23 -2.99 15.80
N GLU A 94 14.94 -3.99 16.35
CA GLU A 94 16.08 -3.77 17.23
C GLU A 94 17.34 -3.34 16.49
N ARG A 95 17.61 -3.93 15.32
CA ARG A 95 18.90 -3.84 14.62
C ARG A 95 18.79 -3.27 13.21
N GLY A 96 17.58 -2.89 12.81
CA GLY A 96 17.32 -2.44 11.44
C GLY A 96 17.64 -3.52 10.41
N LEU A 97 18.01 -3.09 9.20
CA LEU A 97 18.32 -4.00 8.09
C LEU A 97 19.50 -4.93 8.37
N THR A 98 20.39 -4.59 9.29
CA THR A 98 21.55 -5.44 9.64
C THR A 98 21.14 -6.66 10.47
N GLY A 99 19.99 -6.65 11.13
CA GLY A 99 19.42 -7.77 11.84
C GLY A 99 18.79 -8.83 10.92
N CYS A 100 18.63 -8.53 9.61
CA CYS A 100 17.94 -9.41 8.69
C CYS A 100 18.90 -10.06 7.68
N PRO A 101 18.66 -11.33 7.28
CA PRO A 101 19.43 -11.96 6.22
C PRO A 101 19.28 -11.19 4.90
N PRO A 102 20.38 -10.95 4.13
CA PRO A 102 20.31 -10.24 2.84
C PRO A 102 19.31 -10.86 1.85
N ASN A 103 19.14 -12.18 1.85
CA ASN A 103 18.22 -12.89 0.97
C ASN A 103 16.73 -12.79 1.43
N SER A 104 16.43 -12.08 2.51
CA SER A 104 15.04 -11.75 2.89
C SER A 104 14.53 -10.51 2.20
N ARG A 105 15.38 -9.62 1.69
CA ARG A 105 14.96 -8.43 0.95
C ARG A 105 14.31 -8.83 -0.37
N ILE A 106 13.12 -8.29 -0.62
CA ILE A 106 12.34 -8.56 -1.83
C ILE A 106 12.05 -7.31 -2.65
N GLY A 107 12.27 -6.14 -2.06
CA GLY A 107 12.01 -4.87 -2.72
C GLY A 107 12.53 -3.69 -1.94
N TYR A 108 12.37 -2.53 -2.54
CA TYR A 108 12.77 -1.24 -1.99
C TYR A 108 11.91 -0.14 -2.57
N GLY A 109 11.97 1.04 -1.98
CA GLY A 109 11.23 2.20 -2.43
C GLY A 109 11.52 3.44 -1.61
N SER A 110 10.67 4.43 -1.76
CA SER A 110 10.66 5.63 -0.96
C SER A 110 9.23 6.17 -0.83
N ALA A 111 9.01 6.99 0.17
CA ALA A 111 7.81 7.80 0.27
C ALA A 111 8.18 9.28 0.27
N LEU A 112 7.30 10.12 -0.23
CA LEU A 112 7.29 11.56 0.06
C LEU A 112 6.22 11.78 1.12
N VAL A 113 6.61 12.31 2.25
CA VAL A 113 5.70 12.59 3.35
C VAL A 113 5.75 14.06 3.74
N GLU A 114 4.63 14.57 4.20
CA GLU A 114 4.53 15.88 4.81
C GLU A 114 4.51 15.73 6.32
N VAL A 115 5.47 16.39 6.97
CA VAL A 115 5.65 16.40 8.41
C VAL A 115 5.15 17.73 8.95
N PRO A 116 3.97 17.79 9.61
CA PRO A 116 3.47 19.03 10.19
C PRO A 116 4.21 19.35 11.49
N PHE A 117 4.59 20.64 11.65
CA PHE A 117 5.21 21.15 12.88
C PHE A 117 4.86 22.64 13.10
N GLY A 118 4.42 22.97 14.30
CA GLY A 118 4.02 24.34 14.64
C GLY A 118 2.95 24.90 13.71
N GLN A 119 3.24 26.02 13.06
CA GLN A 119 2.37 26.67 12.07
C GLN A 119 2.71 26.28 10.61
N GLY A 120 3.68 25.38 10.42
CA GLY A 120 4.17 24.98 9.10
C GLY A 120 4.27 23.47 8.96
N SER A 121 4.91 23.08 7.87
CA SER A 121 5.22 21.68 7.57
C SER A 121 6.50 21.61 6.74
N GLY A 122 7.10 20.43 6.68
CA GLY A 122 8.24 20.14 5.84
C GLY A 122 8.09 18.78 5.17
N HIS A 123 8.82 18.59 4.08
CA HIS A 123 8.85 17.33 3.37
C HIS A 123 9.99 16.46 3.88
N GLU A 124 9.72 15.16 3.91
CA GLU A 124 10.73 14.12 4.14
C GLU A 124 10.59 13.01 3.10
N ILE A 125 11.71 12.38 2.76
CA ILE A 125 11.75 11.26 1.82
C ILE A 125 12.35 10.03 2.52
N PRO A 126 11.58 9.32 3.36
CA PRO A 126 12.05 8.08 3.96
C PRO A 126 12.29 6.99 2.89
N ASN A 127 13.38 6.25 3.06
CA ASN A 127 13.61 5.03 2.30
C ASN A 127 12.74 3.90 2.86
N ILE A 128 12.23 3.08 1.96
CA ILE A 128 11.40 1.91 2.30
C ILE A 128 12.11 0.65 1.81
N GLU A 129 12.21 -0.36 2.66
CA GLU A 129 12.67 -1.69 2.31
C GLU A 129 11.54 -2.70 2.55
N ALA A 130 11.38 -3.63 1.62
CA ALA A 130 10.44 -4.74 1.74
C ALA A 130 11.19 -6.05 1.96
N LEU A 131 10.83 -6.80 2.99
CA LEU A 131 11.47 -8.06 3.37
C LEU A 131 10.42 -9.15 3.57
N MET A 132 10.83 -10.40 3.35
CA MET A 132 10.00 -11.55 3.71
C MET A 132 9.96 -11.72 5.22
N GLY A 133 8.76 -11.67 5.79
CA GLY A 133 8.48 -11.98 7.20
C GLY A 133 8.13 -13.45 7.42
N PRO A 134 8.01 -13.88 8.70
CA PRO A 134 7.46 -15.18 9.05
C PRO A 134 6.03 -15.33 8.50
N PRO A 135 5.68 -16.46 7.88
CA PRO A 135 4.33 -16.64 7.37
C PRO A 135 3.31 -16.61 8.50
N HIS A 136 2.13 -16.06 8.23
CA HIS A 136 1.02 -16.03 9.16
C HIS A 136 -0.17 -16.80 8.55
N ASN A 137 -0.69 -17.80 9.27
CA ASN A 137 -1.79 -18.67 8.81
C ASN A 137 -1.57 -19.28 7.40
N GLY A 138 -0.31 -19.53 7.03
CA GLY A 138 0.06 -20.05 5.70
C GLY A 138 0.16 -18.98 4.62
N ASN A 139 -0.14 -17.73 4.92
CA ASN A 139 -0.02 -16.60 4.01
C ASN A 139 1.40 -16.00 4.04
N ILE A 140 1.79 -15.41 2.93
CA ILE A 140 3.05 -14.66 2.82
C ILE A 140 2.91 -13.36 3.59
N VAL A 141 3.89 -13.06 4.44
CA VAL A 141 4.00 -11.78 5.15
C VAL A 141 5.16 -10.99 4.59
N VAL A 142 4.91 -9.74 4.27
CA VAL A 142 5.91 -8.75 3.87
C VAL A 142 6.12 -7.80 5.03
N LEU A 143 7.35 -7.65 5.48
CA LEU A 143 7.74 -6.63 6.44
C LEU A 143 8.20 -5.40 5.65
N PHE A 144 7.68 -4.25 6.04
CA PHE A 144 8.11 -2.95 5.53
C PHE A 144 8.93 -2.25 6.61
N TYR A 145 10.09 -1.76 6.22
CA TYR A 145 10.97 -0.95 7.05
C TYR A 145 11.10 0.41 6.40
N ALA A 146 10.53 1.43 7.02
CA ALA A 146 10.67 2.81 6.58
C ALA A 146 11.67 3.54 7.49
N ASN A 147 12.61 4.25 6.90
CA ASN A 147 13.69 4.95 7.61
C ASN A 147 13.73 6.41 7.18
N GLY A 148 13.18 7.27 8.02
CA GLY A 148 13.25 8.72 7.94
C GLY A 148 14.45 9.26 8.69
N GLN A 149 15.01 10.38 8.22
CA GLN A 149 16.22 10.98 8.80
C GLN A 149 16.01 12.43 9.19
N GLU A 150 15.37 13.21 8.35
CA GLU A 150 15.13 14.64 8.53
C GLU A 150 13.81 15.06 7.87
N PRO A 151 12.97 15.87 8.50
CA PRO A 151 13.17 16.55 9.80
C PRO A 151 12.87 15.67 11.02
N VAL A 152 12.34 14.45 10.84
CA VAL A 152 12.02 13.53 11.94
C VAL A 152 12.77 12.22 11.79
N TYR A 153 13.66 11.93 12.70
CA TYR A 153 14.27 10.61 12.75
C TYR A 153 13.23 9.58 13.20
N ALA A 154 12.81 8.73 12.28
CA ALA A 154 11.84 7.68 12.55
C ALA A 154 12.21 6.38 11.81
N GLN A 155 12.32 5.29 12.57
CA GLN A 155 12.43 3.93 12.04
C GLN A 155 11.13 3.18 12.33
N ILE A 156 10.44 2.76 11.29
CA ILE A 156 9.12 2.18 11.40
C ILE A 156 9.12 0.82 10.74
N VAL A 157 8.65 -0.17 11.48
CA VAL A 157 8.41 -1.53 10.98
C VAL A 157 6.91 -1.79 11.03
N PHE A 158 6.36 -2.18 9.90
CA PHE A 158 4.97 -2.64 9.79
C PHE A 158 4.90 -3.81 8.81
N GLN A 159 3.76 -4.48 8.76
CA GLN A 159 3.61 -5.67 7.93
C GLN A 159 2.39 -5.60 7.02
N GLY A 160 2.51 -6.28 5.89
CA GLY A 160 1.39 -6.61 5.02
C GLY A 160 1.27 -8.11 4.88
N GLU A 161 0.05 -8.62 4.78
CA GLU A 161 -0.26 -10.03 4.56
C GLU A 161 -0.81 -10.21 3.15
N LEU A 162 -0.23 -11.13 2.38
CA LEU A 162 -0.69 -11.48 1.05
C LEU A 162 -1.75 -12.57 1.16
N LEU A 163 -3.01 -12.18 0.98
CA LEU A 163 -4.16 -13.06 1.02
C LEU A 163 -4.49 -13.60 -0.38
N PRO A 164 -4.98 -14.84 -0.50
CA PRO A 164 -5.46 -15.37 -1.77
C PRO A 164 -6.67 -14.59 -2.26
N GLY A 165 -6.72 -14.31 -3.57
CA GLY A 165 -7.81 -13.62 -4.23
C GLY A 165 -8.68 -14.54 -5.07
N SER A 166 -9.66 -13.94 -5.77
CA SER A 166 -10.56 -14.64 -6.68
C SER A 166 -10.92 -13.78 -7.90
N GLY A 167 -11.41 -14.42 -8.95
CA GLY A 167 -11.83 -13.72 -10.18
C GLY A 167 -10.67 -13.08 -10.93
N SER A 168 -10.74 -11.79 -11.18
CA SER A 168 -9.71 -11.03 -11.90
C SER A 168 -8.45 -10.78 -11.07
N PHE A 169 -8.51 -11.00 -9.75
CA PHE A 169 -7.40 -10.78 -8.83
C PHE A 169 -6.94 -12.10 -8.22
N GLY A 170 -5.65 -12.37 -8.30
CA GLY A 170 -5.01 -13.58 -7.76
C GLY A 170 -4.66 -13.49 -6.27
N GLY A 171 -4.67 -12.29 -5.73
CA GLY A 171 -4.39 -12.03 -4.32
C GLY A 171 -4.56 -10.56 -3.97
N SER A 172 -4.54 -10.27 -2.67
CA SER A 172 -4.46 -8.91 -2.16
C SER A 172 -3.37 -8.80 -1.09
N LEU A 173 -2.64 -7.70 -1.09
CA LEU A 173 -1.74 -7.33 -0.01
C LEU A 173 -2.49 -6.40 0.93
N GLU A 174 -2.79 -6.89 2.13
CA GLU A 174 -3.48 -6.13 3.17
C GLU A 174 -2.48 -5.57 4.15
N THR A 175 -2.47 -4.25 4.33
CA THR A 175 -1.49 -3.56 5.16
C THR A 175 -2.16 -2.51 6.04
N ALA A 176 -1.97 -2.62 7.34
CA ALA A 176 -2.26 -1.54 8.29
C ALA A 176 -1.03 -0.63 8.37
N ILE A 177 -1.23 0.67 8.15
CA ILE A 177 -0.15 1.66 8.15
C ILE A 177 -0.18 2.39 9.50
N PRO A 178 0.88 2.31 10.29
CA PRO A 178 0.94 2.97 11.59
C PRO A 178 0.95 4.49 11.44
N LEU A 179 0.24 5.18 12.30
CA LEU A 179 0.30 6.63 12.40
C LEU A 179 1.61 7.05 13.06
N ILE A 180 2.32 7.97 12.43
CA ILE A 180 3.63 8.46 12.86
C ILE A 180 3.44 9.90 13.32
N PRO A 181 3.53 10.20 14.62
CA PRO A 181 3.45 11.58 15.09
C PRO A 181 4.67 12.39 14.62
N SER A 182 4.46 13.60 14.12
CA SER A 182 5.52 14.49 13.68
C SER A 182 6.45 14.92 14.82
N VAL A 183 5.89 15.08 16.00
CA VAL A 183 6.58 15.35 17.29
C VAL A 183 5.80 14.62 18.38
N THR A 184 6.38 14.51 19.58
CA THR A 184 5.70 13.91 20.75
C THR A 184 4.32 14.56 20.96
N ASN A 185 3.25 13.78 20.87
CA ASN A 185 1.84 14.23 20.90
C ASN A 185 1.45 15.21 19.78
N GLY A 186 2.23 15.28 18.72
CA GLY A 186 1.92 16.09 17.54
C GLY A 186 0.96 15.42 16.56
N PRO A 187 0.53 16.15 15.53
CA PRO A 187 -0.30 15.58 14.46
C PRO A 187 0.49 14.52 13.69
N PRO A 188 -0.20 13.49 13.17
CA PRO A 188 0.46 12.46 12.39
C PRO A 188 0.92 12.99 11.03
N VAL A 189 1.97 12.35 10.50
CA VAL A 189 2.55 12.61 9.17
C VAL A 189 1.56 12.17 8.08
N SER A 190 1.49 12.94 6.99
CA SER A 190 0.69 12.61 5.81
C SER A 190 1.57 12.06 4.69
N ILE A 191 1.18 10.94 4.11
CA ILE A 191 1.85 10.37 2.93
C ILE A 191 1.29 11.07 1.69
N LEU A 192 2.18 11.68 0.89
CA LEU A 192 1.85 12.34 -0.37
C LEU A 192 2.10 11.43 -1.58
N LYS A 193 3.17 10.64 -1.53
CA LYS A 193 3.57 9.75 -2.61
C LYS A 193 4.31 8.53 -2.06
N VAL A 194 4.13 7.39 -2.68
CA VAL A 194 4.97 6.21 -2.49
C VAL A 194 5.41 5.70 -3.84
N GLU A 195 6.67 5.30 -3.94
CA GLU A 195 7.24 4.58 -5.07
C GLU A 195 7.94 3.34 -4.54
N SER A 196 7.61 2.18 -5.07
CA SER A 196 8.20 0.92 -4.63
C SER A 196 8.40 -0.05 -5.79
N THR A 197 9.33 -0.96 -5.58
CA THR A 197 9.73 -1.98 -6.55
C THR A 197 9.90 -3.30 -5.82
N ILE A 198 9.20 -4.33 -6.27
CA ILE A 198 9.35 -5.70 -5.80
C ILE A 198 9.95 -6.53 -6.93
N GLY A 199 11.05 -7.21 -6.68
CA GLY A 199 11.68 -8.06 -7.68
C GLY A 199 13.20 -7.86 -7.80
N PRO A 200 13.83 -8.46 -8.84
CA PRO A 200 15.27 -8.64 -8.90
C PRO A 200 16.09 -7.37 -9.20
N SER A 201 15.47 -6.27 -9.62
CA SER A 201 16.19 -5.02 -9.87
C SER A 201 16.98 -4.58 -8.65
N HIS A 202 18.28 -4.50 -8.78
CA HIS A 202 19.22 -4.12 -7.73
C HIS A 202 19.27 -5.04 -6.49
N LEU A 203 18.61 -6.21 -6.55
CA LEU A 203 18.71 -7.22 -5.50
C LEU A 203 19.84 -8.18 -5.82
N THR A 204 20.70 -8.46 -4.82
CA THR A 204 21.75 -9.47 -4.90
C THR A 204 21.60 -10.43 -3.73
N TYR A 205 21.40 -11.71 -4.06
CA TYR A 205 21.35 -12.79 -3.09
C TYR A 205 22.69 -13.53 -3.04
N TYR A 206 22.85 -14.32 -2.00
CA TYR A 206 24.07 -15.11 -1.80
C TYR A 206 23.72 -16.57 -1.53
N LYS A 207 24.49 -17.48 -2.14
CA LYS A 207 24.44 -18.91 -1.88
C LYS A 207 25.86 -19.45 -1.64
N HIS A 208 25.97 -20.55 -0.93
CA HIS A 208 27.23 -21.24 -0.75
C HIS A 208 27.37 -22.34 -1.82
N VAL A 209 28.45 -22.30 -2.59
CA VAL A 209 28.80 -23.29 -3.59
C VAL A 209 30.21 -23.78 -3.27
N HIS A 210 30.37 -25.04 -2.95
CA HIS A 210 31.64 -25.64 -2.51
C HIS A 210 32.34 -24.83 -1.39
N GLY A 211 31.54 -24.40 -0.39
CA GLY A 211 32.04 -23.61 0.74
C GLY A 211 32.31 -22.13 0.47
N LYS A 212 32.18 -21.66 -0.78
CA LYS A 212 32.38 -20.25 -1.15
C LYS A 212 31.04 -19.52 -1.26
N LYS A 213 30.97 -18.30 -0.71
CA LYS A 213 29.85 -17.39 -0.87
C LYS A 213 29.81 -16.84 -2.28
N VAL A 214 28.77 -17.16 -3.06
CA VAL A 214 28.59 -16.74 -4.46
C VAL A 214 27.37 -15.86 -4.59
N ALA A 215 27.53 -14.70 -5.19
CA ALA A 215 26.43 -13.77 -5.47
C ALA A 215 25.60 -14.25 -6.67
N PHE A 216 24.29 -14.02 -6.63
CA PHE A 216 23.38 -14.21 -7.75
C PHE A 216 22.16 -13.27 -7.64
N HIS A 217 21.51 -13.01 -8.78
CA HIS A 217 20.27 -12.25 -8.79
C HIS A 217 19.07 -13.18 -8.68
N PRO A 218 18.05 -12.85 -7.87
CA PRO A 218 16.85 -13.66 -7.75
C PRO A 218 16.02 -13.62 -9.05
N ARG A 219 15.19 -14.62 -9.28
CA ARG A 219 14.31 -14.64 -10.46
C ARG A 219 13.18 -13.60 -10.38
N GLY A 220 12.79 -13.19 -9.20
CA GLY A 220 11.73 -12.22 -8.98
C GLY A 220 10.33 -12.81 -9.03
N VAL A 221 9.38 -11.94 -9.18
CA VAL A 221 7.97 -12.27 -9.44
C VAL A 221 7.83 -12.64 -10.91
N SER A 222 6.87 -13.49 -11.27
CA SER A 222 6.62 -13.84 -12.67
C SER A 222 5.35 -13.18 -13.19
N VAL A 223 5.43 -12.61 -14.40
CA VAL A 223 4.25 -12.12 -15.13
C VAL A 223 3.33 -13.32 -15.44
N PRO A 224 2.00 -13.17 -15.37
CA PRO A 224 1.08 -14.25 -15.72
C PRO A 224 1.37 -14.87 -17.10
N LEU A 225 1.09 -16.16 -17.24
CA LEU A 225 1.31 -16.90 -18.49
C LEU A 225 0.41 -16.45 -19.64
N SER A 226 -0.73 -15.85 -19.33
CA SER A 226 -1.68 -15.31 -20.30
C SER A 226 -2.10 -13.91 -19.89
N CYS A 227 -2.34 -13.05 -20.88
CA CYS A 227 -2.84 -11.72 -20.62
C CYS A 227 -4.37 -11.70 -20.78
N PRO A 228 -5.12 -11.24 -19.77
CA PRO A 228 -6.55 -11.10 -19.89
C PRO A 228 -6.94 -9.98 -20.87
N ARG A 229 -8.17 -10.05 -21.39
CA ARG A 229 -8.67 -9.00 -22.26
C ARG A 229 -8.63 -7.64 -21.52
N GLY A 230 -7.94 -6.68 -22.10
CA GLY A 230 -7.77 -5.33 -21.53
C GLY A 230 -6.49 -5.13 -20.72
N GLY A 231 -5.68 -6.18 -20.46
CA GLY A 231 -4.43 -6.07 -19.69
C GLY A 231 -4.54 -6.64 -18.26
N PHE A 232 -3.51 -6.45 -17.47
CA PHE A 232 -3.41 -6.93 -16.10
C PHE A 232 -3.98 -5.88 -15.14
N PRO A 233 -5.17 -6.11 -14.52
CA PRO A 233 -5.80 -5.15 -13.65
C PRO A 233 -5.12 -5.12 -12.28
N PHE A 234 -4.94 -3.92 -11.74
CA PHE A 234 -4.60 -3.65 -10.35
C PHE A 234 -5.65 -2.72 -9.75
N SER A 235 -5.99 -2.95 -8.50
CA SER A 235 -6.88 -2.08 -7.73
C SER A 235 -6.32 -1.89 -6.34
N ALA A 236 -6.43 -0.70 -5.78
CA ALA A 236 -6.02 -0.45 -4.42
C ALA A 236 -7.09 0.35 -3.68
N ASN A 237 -7.42 -0.09 -2.46
CA ASN A 237 -8.28 0.63 -1.54
C ASN A 237 -7.41 1.28 -0.46
N PHE A 238 -7.58 2.58 -0.28
CA PHE A 238 -6.85 3.41 0.66
C PHE A 238 -7.80 3.87 1.75
N SER A 239 -7.46 3.61 3.00
CA SER A 239 -8.23 4.05 4.19
C SER A 239 -7.48 5.15 4.91
N PHE A 240 -8.19 6.18 5.35
CA PHE A 240 -7.61 7.39 5.94
C PHE A 240 -8.07 7.59 7.38
N LEU A 241 -7.30 8.37 8.14
CA LEU A 241 -7.56 8.68 9.56
C LEU A 241 -8.91 9.38 9.79
N ASP A 242 -9.36 10.19 8.85
CA ASP A 242 -10.64 10.88 8.91
C ASP A 242 -11.85 9.96 8.65
N GLY A 243 -11.63 8.65 8.48
CA GLY A 243 -12.65 7.65 8.21
C GLY A 243 -13.07 7.56 6.74
N THR A 244 -12.49 8.39 5.86
CA THR A 244 -12.74 8.28 4.42
C THR A 244 -11.96 7.13 3.79
N SER A 245 -12.40 6.68 2.62
CA SER A 245 -11.68 5.70 1.80
C SER A 245 -11.77 6.05 0.32
N THR A 246 -10.75 5.65 -0.45
CA THR A 246 -10.68 5.88 -1.89
C THR A 246 -10.16 4.64 -2.58
N VAL A 247 -10.80 4.28 -3.69
CA VAL A 247 -10.35 3.19 -4.57
C VAL A 247 -9.67 3.80 -5.80
N ALA A 248 -8.45 3.34 -6.08
CA ALA A 248 -7.75 3.66 -7.31
C ALA A 248 -7.48 2.38 -8.11
N THR A 249 -7.60 2.46 -9.43
CA THR A 249 -7.37 1.33 -10.33
C THR A 249 -6.39 1.70 -11.43
N THR A 250 -5.63 0.73 -11.89
CA THR A 250 -4.74 0.88 -13.04
C THR A 250 -4.62 -0.45 -13.78
N VAL A 251 -4.12 -0.41 -15.00
CA VAL A 251 -3.94 -1.61 -15.83
C VAL A 251 -2.56 -1.60 -16.44
N VAL A 252 -1.81 -2.68 -16.28
CA VAL A 252 -0.58 -2.90 -17.06
C VAL A 252 -0.99 -3.51 -18.41
N PRO A 253 -0.66 -2.88 -19.54
CA PRO A 253 -1.05 -3.39 -20.86
C PRO A 253 -0.41 -4.74 -21.14
N CYS A 254 -1.08 -5.56 -21.98
CA CYS A 254 -0.51 -6.80 -22.46
C CYS A 254 0.81 -6.54 -23.20
N PRO A 255 1.82 -7.41 -23.02
CA PRO A 255 3.03 -7.30 -23.83
C PRO A 255 2.71 -7.50 -25.32
N PRO A 256 3.45 -6.84 -26.22
CA PRO A 256 3.25 -7.05 -27.65
C PRO A 256 3.49 -8.53 -28.03
N PRO A 257 2.75 -9.06 -29.00
CA PRO A 257 2.96 -10.43 -29.46
C PRO A 257 4.41 -10.62 -29.89
N SER A 258 5.05 -11.68 -29.39
CA SER A 258 6.41 -12.01 -29.81
C SER A 258 6.42 -12.22 -31.32
N ARG A 259 7.16 -11.39 -32.06
CA ARG A 259 7.42 -11.69 -33.48
C ARG A 259 8.10 -13.05 -33.51
N ARG A 260 7.41 -14.09 -34.02
CA ARG A 260 8.05 -15.35 -34.36
C ARG A 260 9.11 -15.01 -35.42
N ARG A 261 10.37 -15.17 -35.07
CA ARG A 261 11.47 -15.19 -36.04
C ARG A 261 11.49 -16.55 -36.69
#